data_9bc65b8c0a4260121de8d687cf6af479
#
_entry.id   9bc65b8c0a4260121de8d687cf6af479
#
_cell.length_a   1.000
_cell.length_b   1.000
_cell.length_c   1.000
_cell.angle_alpha   90.00
_cell.angle_beta   90.00
_cell.angle_gamma   90.00
#
_symmetry.space_group_name_H-M   'P 1'
#
loop_
_entity.id
_entity.type
_entity.pdbx_description
1 polymer ?
#
loop_
_entity_poly.entity_id
_entity_poly.type
_entity_poly.pdbx_seq_one_letter_code
_entity_poly.pdbx_strand_id
1 'polypeptide(L)'
;MKKWQTCVLGAGSLLCLTACSGKSVTSEHQTKDEMKTEQTASKTSAAKGKEVADFELMGVDGKTYRLSDYKGKKVYLKFWASWCSICLPSLPDTDEIAKEAGDDYVVLTVVSPGHKGEQSEADFKNWYKGLDYKNLPVLVDPSGKLLETYGVRSYPTQAFIDKEGKLVKTHPGFMEKDAILQTLKELA
;
A
#
# COMPACT_ATOMS: atom_id res chain seq x y z
N MET A 1 33.86 29.61 25.02
CA MET A 1 35.21 29.11 25.36
C MET A 1 35.10 27.97 26.34
N LYS A 2 35.22 26.73 25.89
CA LYS A 2 35.47 25.52 26.70
C LYS A 2 35.82 24.40 25.70
N LYS A 3 37.00 24.24 25.56
CA LYS A 3 38.10 23.26 25.55
C LYS A 3 37.69 21.83 25.16
N TRP A 4 38.22 21.45 24.02
CA TRP A 4 38.41 20.07 23.55
C TRP A 4 39.37 19.33 24.48
N GLN A 5 39.07 18.08 24.77
CA GLN A 5 40.06 17.12 25.29
C GLN A 5 40.08 15.90 24.39
N THR A 6 41.17 15.78 23.69
CA THR A 6 41.65 14.60 23.00
C THR A 6 42.13 13.58 24.02
N CYS A 7 41.79 12.30 23.86
CA CYS A 7 42.50 11.19 24.48
C CYS A 7 42.89 10.18 23.41
N VAL A 8 44.16 9.80 23.51
CA VAL A 8 45.01 9.11 22.55
C VAL A 8 45.26 7.67 22.99
N LEU A 9 45.29 6.73 22.04
CA LEU A 9 46.06 5.46 21.94
C LEU A 9 45.95 4.38 23.01
N GLY A 10 45.64 3.17 22.52
CA GLY A 10 45.98 1.89 23.17
C GLY A 10 45.95 0.75 22.14
N ALA A 11 47.11 0.44 21.63
CA ALA A 11 47.36 -0.72 20.76
C ALA A 11 47.43 -2.00 21.59
N GLY A 12 46.86 -3.10 21.08
CA GLY A 12 46.97 -4.41 21.71
C GLY A 12 46.72 -5.52 20.69
N SER A 13 47.83 -5.99 20.13
CA SER A 13 47.93 -7.14 19.24
C SER A 13 47.78 -8.45 20.05
N LEU A 14 46.98 -9.39 19.54
CA LEU A 14 47.29 -10.83 19.81
C LEU A 14 46.71 -11.71 18.69
N LEU A 15 47.62 -12.32 17.94
CA LEU A 15 47.39 -13.42 17.02
C LEU A 15 47.10 -14.71 17.82
N CYS A 16 46.13 -15.50 17.37
CA CYS A 16 46.08 -16.93 17.60
C CYS A 16 45.70 -17.65 16.33
N LEU A 17 46.68 -18.24 15.70
CA LEU A 17 46.58 -19.26 14.66
C LEU A 17 46.33 -20.62 15.34
N THR A 18 45.27 -21.32 14.95
CA THR A 18 45.24 -22.79 15.10
C THR A 18 44.68 -23.41 13.84
N ALA A 19 45.60 -24.03 13.10
CA ALA A 19 45.31 -24.95 12.02
C ALA A 19 44.91 -26.31 12.60
N CYS A 20 43.88 -26.94 12.03
CA CYS A 20 43.70 -28.37 12.11
C CYS A 20 43.30 -28.91 10.72
N SER A 21 44.23 -29.70 10.22
CA SER A 21 44.19 -30.52 9.02
C SER A 21 43.35 -31.78 9.26
N GLY A 22 42.68 -32.25 8.21
CA GLY A 22 42.22 -33.64 8.24
C GLY A 22 41.14 -34.04 7.27
N LYS A 23 41.58 -34.54 6.14
CA LYS A 23 41.19 -35.75 5.40
C LYS A 23 40.11 -35.68 4.34
N SER A 24 40.61 -35.83 3.11
CA SER A 24 39.97 -36.28 1.87
C SER A 24 39.20 -37.59 2.03
N VAL A 25 38.02 -37.69 1.49
CA VAL A 25 37.48 -38.94 0.93
C VAL A 25 36.82 -38.60 -0.40
N THR A 26 37.43 -39.11 -1.45
CA THR A 26 36.94 -39.16 -2.83
C THR A 26 35.79 -40.15 -2.94
N SER A 27 34.70 -39.76 -3.56
CA SER A 27 33.81 -40.69 -4.27
C SER A 27 33.10 -39.96 -5.37
N GLU A 28 33.52 -40.28 -6.61
CA GLU A 28 32.84 -39.94 -7.84
C GLU A 28 31.49 -40.66 -7.91
N HIS A 29 30.41 -39.95 -8.17
CA HIS A 29 29.29 -40.51 -8.88
C HIS A 29 28.68 -39.45 -9.78
N GLN A 30 28.96 -39.58 -11.07
CA GLN A 30 28.31 -38.86 -12.15
C GLN A 30 26.90 -39.43 -12.30
N THR A 31 25.88 -38.59 -12.19
CA THR A 31 24.62 -38.78 -12.87
C THR A 31 24.18 -37.44 -13.46
N LYS A 32 24.22 -37.38 -14.77
CA LYS A 32 23.55 -36.43 -15.62
C LYS A 32 22.06 -36.57 -15.39
N ASP A 33 21.41 -35.49 -14.91
CA ASP A 33 19.99 -35.33 -15.14
C ASP A 33 19.74 -33.92 -15.71
N GLU A 34 19.19 -33.94 -16.88
CA GLU A 34 18.73 -32.81 -17.66
C GLU A 34 17.67 -32.05 -16.88
N MET A 35 17.97 -30.81 -16.52
CA MET A 35 16.97 -29.87 -15.97
C MET A 35 16.16 -29.30 -17.12
N LYS A 36 15.11 -30.02 -17.49
CA LYS A 36 14.04 -29.55 -18.37
C LYS A 36 13.34 -28.37 -17.70
N THR A 37 13.62 -27.19 -18.21
CA THR A 37 12.91 -25.96 -17.83
C THR A 37 11.47 -26.05 -18.30
N GLU A 38 10.57 -26.51 -17.47
CA GLU A 38 9.14 -26.31 -17.67
C GLU A 38 8.81 -24.88 -17.28
N GLN A 39 8.71 -24.02 -18.27
CA GLN A 39 7.99 -22.77 -18.16
C GLN A 39 6.52 -23.10 -17.90
N THR A 40 6.15 -23.17 -16.62
CA THR A 40 4.76 -23.19 -16.23
C THR A 40 4.21 -21.79 -16.50
N ALA A 41 3.57 -21.62 -17.65
CA ALA A 41 2.71 -20.49 -17.92
C ALA A 41 1.64 -20.46 -16.80
N SER A 42 1.80 -19.53 -15.86
CA SER A 42 0.81 -19.25 -14.84
C SER A 42 -0.46 -18.77 -15.55
N LYS A 43 -1.41 -19.67 -15.74
CA LYS A 43 -2.79 -19.33 -16.06
C LYS A 43 -3.26 -18.42 -14.92
N THR A 44 -3.49 -17.16 -15.22
CA THR A 44 -4.14 -16.19 -14.34
C THR A 44 -5.53 -16.74 -14.02
N SER A 45 -5.64 -17.47 -12.92
CA SER A 45 -6.91 -17.76 -12.27
C SER A 45 -7.43 -16.42 -11.78
N ALA A 46 -8.53 -15.93 -12.33
CA ALA A 46 -9.24 -14.77 -11.82
C ALA A 46 -9.42 -14.96 -10.31
N ALA A 47 -8.74 -14.17 -9.51
CA ALA A 47 -8.79 -14.28 -8.06
C ALA A 47 -10.23 -13.97 -7.64
N LYS A 48 -10.91 -14.97 -7.09
CA LYS A 48 -12.29 -14.84 -6.58
C LYS A 48 -12.27 -13.85 -5.42
N GLY A 49 -12.69 -12.60 -5.66
CA GLY A 49 -12.66 -11.52 -4.70
C GLY A 49 -13.45 -11.88 -3.42
N LYS A 50 -13.05 -11.29 -2.29
CA LYS A 50 -13.75 -11.45 -1.00
C LYS A 50 -14.89 -10.42 -0.94
N GLU A 51 -16.08 -10.83 -0.56
CA GLU A 51 -17.15 -9.89 -0.27
C GLU A 51 -16.73 -8.94 0.87
N VAL A 52 -16.97 -7.65 0.69
CA VAL A 52 -16.79 -6.64 1.72
C VAL A 52 -18.14 -6.04 2.09
N ALA A 53 -18.29 -5.73 3.37
CA ALA A 53 -19.50 -5.08 3.85
C ALA A 53 -19.65 -3.71 3.17
N ASP A 54 -20.89 -3.35 2.85
CA ASP A 54 -21.22 -2.00 2.42
C ASP A 54 -20.83 -0.99 3.51
N PHE A 55 -20.46 0.19 3.10
CA PHE A 55 -20.21 1.31 3.99
C PHE A 55 -20.95 2.56 3.53
N GLU A 56 -21.25 3.42 4.47
CA GLU A 56 -21.76 4.76 4.24
C GLU A 56 -20.90 5.76 5.00
N LEU A 57 -20.24 6.68 4.28
CA LEU A 57 -19.38 7.70 4.86
C LEU A 57 -19.68 9.07 4.29
N MET A 58 -19.48 10.10 5.10
CA MET A 58 -19.51 11.49 4.69
C MET A 58 -18.17 11.90 4.07
N GLY A 59 -18.20 12.54 2.92
CA GLY A 59 -17.04 13.20 2.33
C GLY A 59 -16.75 14.56 2.95
N VAL A 60 -15.52 15.04 2.77
CA VAL A 60 -15.17 16.44 3.13
C VAL A 60 -15.96 17.48 2.34
N ASP A 61 -16.51 17.09 1.20
CA ASP A 61 -17.40 17.89 0.35
C ASP A 61 -18.87 17.92 0.85
N GLY A 62 -19.17 17.23 1.95
CA GLY A 62 -20.49 17.12 2.54
C GLY A 62 -21.44 16.14 1.85
N LYS A 63 -20.96 15.38 0.86
CA LYS A 63 -21.75 14.33 0.22
C LYS A 63 -21.63 13.01 0.98
N THR A 64 -22.67 12.19 0.87
CA THR A 64 -22.65 10.81 1.37
C THR A 64 -22.21 9.86 0.27
N TYR A 65 -21.32 8.93 0.61
CA TYR A 65 -20.77 7.93 -0.28
C TYR A 65 -21.06 6.53 0.27
N ARG A 66 -21.67 5.68 -0.56
CA ARG A 66 -21.92 4.27 -0.25
C ARG A 66 -21.20 3.40 -1.26
N LEU A 67 -20.60 2.30 -0.81
CA LEU A 67 -19.98 1.35 -1.74
C LEU A 67 -21.02 0.77 -2.73
N SER A 68 -22.22 0.51 -2.24
CA SER A 68 -23.32 -0.02 -3.06
C SER A 68 -23.75 0.87 -4.21
N ASP A 69 -23.51 2.19 -4.14
CA ASP A 69 -23.83 3.13 -5.22
C ASP A 69 -22.92 2.94 -6.45
N TYR A 70 -21.84 2.20 -6.30
CA TYR A 70 -20.85 1.94 -7.35
C TYR A 70 -20.91 0.53 -7.94
N LYS A 71 -21.96 -0.24 -7.64
CA LYS A 71 -22.16 -1.54 -8.29
C LYS A 71 -22.17 -1.38 -9.81
N GLY A 72 -21.46 -2.28 -10.49
CA GLY A 72 -21.23 -2.21 -11.92
C GLY A 72 -19.99 -1.41 -12.33
N LYS A 73 -19.33 -0.72 -11.39
CA LYS A 73 -18.06 -0.03 -11.59
C LYS A 73 -16.99 -0.66 -10.70
N LYS A 74 -15.75 -0.63 -11.16
CA LYS A 74 -14.60 -0.95 -10.32
C LYS A 74 -14.35 0.18 -9.33
N VAL A 75 -13.90 -0.13 -8.11
CA VAL A 75 -13.59 0.90 -7.11
C VAL A 75 -12.11 0.82 -6.72
N TYR A 76 -11.39 1.91 -6.94
CA TYR A 76 -10.08 2.14 -6.35
C TYR A 76 -10.26 2.93 -5.06
N LEU A 77 -9.92 2.28 -3.94
CA LEU A 77 -10.04 2.85 -2.59
C LEU A 77 -8.65 3.04 -2.01
N LYS A 78 -8.27 4.29 -1.68
CA LYS A 78 -6.97 4.64 -1.11
C LYS A 78 -7.11 5.12 0.32
N PHE A 79 -6.43 4.44 1.24
CA PHE A 79 -6.33 4.84 2.65
C PHE A 79 -5.06 5.65 2.86
N TRP A 80 -5.18 6.81 3.51
CA TRP A 80 -4.07 7.72 3.73
C TRP A 80 -4.27 8.58 5.00
N ALA A 81 -3.27 9.40 5.36
CA ALA A 81 -3.31 10.30 6.50
C ALA A 81 -2.63 11.63 6.18
N SER A 82 -3.03 12.70 6.86
CA SER A 82 -2.47 14.05 6.65
C SER A 82 -0.99 14.17 7.02
N TRP A 83 -0.52 13.36 7.95
CA TRP A 83 0.88 13.31 8.39
C TRP A 83 1.76 12.36 7.54
N CYS A 84 1.19 11.62 6.61
CA CYS A 84 1.88 10.58 5.85
C CYS A 84 2.71 11.20 4.70
N SER A 85 4.02 11.29 4.89
CA SER A 85 4.96 11.92 3.95
C SER A 85 5.04 11.26 2.57
N ILE A 86 4.72 9.97 2.47
CA ILE A 86 4.64 9.23 1.18
C ILE A 86 3.26 9.41 0.54
N CYS A 87 2.22 9.60 1.35
CA CYS A 87 0.86 9.76 0.83
C CYS A 87 0.68 11.08 0.10
N LEU A 88 1.10 12.19 0.73
CA LEU A 88 0.84 13.54 0.22
C LEU A 88 1.38 13.78 -1.20
N PRO A 89 2.63 13.43 -1.54
CA PRO A 89 3.15 13.59 -2.90
C PRO A 89 2.41 12.77 -3.97
N SER A 90 1.67 11.74 -3.56
CA SER A 90 0.90 10.87 -4.47
C SER A 90 -0.57 11.26 -4.63
N LEU A 91 -1.04 12.29 -3.90
CA LEU A 91 -2.42 12.77 -4.05
C LEU A 91 -2.69 13.46 -5.38
N PRO A 92 -1.76 14.23 -5.99
CA PRO A 92 -1.96 14.78 -7.32
C PRO A 92 -2.25 13.72 -8.37
N ASP A 93 -1.48 12.63 -8.39
CA ASP A 93 -1.72 11.50 -9.30
C ASP A 93 -3.09 10.85 -9.02
N THR A 94 -3.47 10.75 -7.74
CA THR A 94 -4.77 10.19 -7.36
C THR A 94 -5.93 11.09 -7.81
N ASP A 95 -5.77 12.42 -7.71
CA ASP A 95 -6.75 13.40 -8.24
C ASP A 95 -6.87 13.30 -9.76
N GLU A 96 -5.74 13.10 -10.47
CA GLU A 96 -5.73 12.92 -11.91
C GLU A 96 -6.42 11.60 -12.32
N ILE A 97 -6.14 10.48 -11.65
CA ILE A 97 -6.84 9.21 -11.88
C ILE A 97 -8.35 9.38 -11.64
N ALA A 98 -8.74 10.13 -10.60
CA ALA A 98 -10.14 10.41 -10.30
C ALA A 98 -10.81 11.27 -11.38
N LYS A 99 -10.08 12.25 -11.94
CA LYS A 99 -10.53 13.08 -13.06
C LYS A 99 -10.72 12.26 -14.34
N GLU A 100 -9.85 11.28 -14.58
CA GLU A 100 -9.91 10.39 -15.75
C GLU A 100 -10.94 9.28 -15.59
N ALA A 101 -11.48 9.08 -14.38
CA ALA A 101 -12.49 8.08 -14.09
C ALA A 101 -13.77 8.36 -14.90
N GLY A 102 -14.16 7.38 -15.70
CA GLY A 102 -15.36 7.44 -16.52
C GLY A 102 -16.47 6.54 -15.96
N ASP A 103 -17.05 5.73 -16.85
CA ASP A 103 -18.07 4.77 -16.45
C ASP A 103 -17.51 3.43 -15.96
N ASP A 104 -16.21 3.14 -16.18
CA ASP A 104 -15.61 1.86 -15.85
C ASP A 104 -15.16 1.75 -14.39
N TYR A 105 -14.67 2.83 -13.81
CA TYR A 105 -14.19 2.83 -12.42
C TYR A 105 -14.47 4.13 -11.68
N VAL A 106 -14.34 4.10 -10.37
CA VAL A 106 -14.40 5.25 -9.47
C VAL A 106 -13.20 5.24 -8.52
N VAL A 107 -12.74 6.42 -8.14
CA VAL A 107 -11.69 6.63 -7.14
C VAL A 107 -12.32 7.18 -5.88
N LEU A 108 -12.05 6.56 -4.75
CA LEU A 108 -12.43 7.04 -3.43
C LEU A 108 -11.19 7.05 -2.54
N THR A 109 -11.07 8.03 -1.67
CA THR A 109 -10.01 8.03 -0.66
C THR A 109 -10.61 8.11 0.73
N VAL A 110 -9.95 7.50 1.71
CA VAL A 110 -10.42 7.41 3.09
C VAL A 110 -9.36 7.91 4.05
N VAL A 111 -9.78 8.78 4.95
CA VAL A 111 -9.03 9.21 6.12
C VAL A 111 -9.82 8.84 7.37
N SER A 112 -9.14 8.37 8.41
CA SER A 112 -9.78 7.96 9.67
C SER A 112 -9.29 8.84 10.82
N PRO A 113 -9.98 9.99 11.08
CA PRO A 113 -9.62 10.90 12.15
C PRO A 113 -9.61 10.23 13.53
N GLY A 114 -8.62 10.58 14.35
CA GLY A 114 -8.44 9.98 15.68
C GLY A 114 -7.82 8.58 15.66
N HIS A 115 -7.56 8.00 14.50
CA HIS A 115 -6.94 6.68 14.35
C HIS A 115 -5.54 6.79 13.74
N LYS A 116 -4.63 5.90 14.17
CA LYS A 116 -3.25 5.78 13.63
C LYS A 116 -2.51 7.13 13.56
N GLY A 117 -2.73 8.02 14.50
CA GLY A 117 -2.07 9.32 14.57
C GLY A 117 -2.67 10.41 13.68
N GLU A 118 -3.81 10.15 13.02
CA GLU A 118 -4.54 11.22 12.34
C GLU A 118 -5.18 12.16 13.36
N GLN A 119 -5.20 13.46 13.03
CA GLN A 119 -5.80 14.51 13.85
C GLN A 119 -7.32 14.33 13.99
N SER A 120 -7.96 15.21 14.78
CA SER A 120 -9.41 15.20 14.89
C SER A 120 -10.08 15.49 13.54
N GLU A 121 -11.33 15.08 13.39
CA GLU A 121 -12.09 15.33 12.16
C GLU A 121 -12.18 16.81 11.81
N ALA A 122 -12.38 17.67 12.83
CA ALA A 122 -12.47 19.10 12.64
C ALA A 122 -11.13 19.69 12.16
N ASP A 123 -10.03 19.29 12.78
CA ASP A 123 -8.69 19.75 12.43
C ASP A 123 -8.28 19.24 11.04
N PHE A 124 -8.59 17.97 10.73
CA PHE A 124 -8.36 17.41 9.41
C PHE A 124 -9.12 18.18 8.32
N LYS A 125 -10.42 18.40 8.51
CA LYS A 125 -11.24 19.17 7.54
C LYS A 125 -10.72 20.58 7.37
N ASN A 126 -10.27 21.23 8.45
CA ASN A 126 -9.70 22.57 8.37
C ASN A 126 -8.37 22.59 7.61
N TRP A 127 -7.49 21.65 7.89
CA TRP A 127 -6.22 21.47 7.19
C TRP A 127 -6.44 21.15 5.70
N TYR A 128 -7.38 20.24 5.37
CA TYR A 128 -7.67 19.81 4.00
C TYR A 128 -8.17 20.96 3.12
N LYS A 129 -8.87 21.96 3.68
CA LYS A 129 -9.30 23.15 2.94
C LYS A 129 -8.15 23.94 2.29
N GLY A 130 -6.92 23.77 2.80
CA GLY A 130 -5.73 24.37 2.22
C GLY A 130 -5.19 23.63 0.99
N LEU A 131 -5.76 22.46 0.65
CA LEU A 131 -5.39 21.66 -0.50
C LEU A 131 -6.35 21.92 -1.67
N ASP A 132 -5.82 22.03 -2.87
CA ASP A 132 -6.59 22.39 -4.07
C ASP A 132 -6.86 21.19 -5.00
N TYR A 133 -7.39 20.08 -4.42
CA TYR A 133 -7.83 18.93 -5.20
C TYR A 133 -9.29 19.10 -5.64
N LYS A 134 -9.56 18.92 -6.93
CA LYS A 134 -10.90 19.18 -7.53
C LYS A 134 -11.67 17.89 -7.78
N ASN A 135 -10.98 16.79 -7.99
CA ASN A 135 -11.59 15.53 -8.43
C ASN A 135 -11.45 14.41 -7.38
N LEU A 136 -10.76 14.69 -6.25
CA LEU A 136 -10.42 13.69 -5.25
C LEU A 136 -11.52 13.60 -4.18
N PRO A 137 -12.39 12.56 -4.20
CA PRO A 137 -13.32 12.32 -3.10
C PRO A 137 -12.54 11.88 -1.85
N VAL A 138 -12.68 12.61 -0.76
CA VAL A 138 -12.08 12.24 0.54
C VAL A 138 -13.17 11.94 1.53
N LEU A 139 -13.33 10.68 1.86
CA LEU A 139 -14.29 10.15 2.81
C LEU A 139 -13.68 10.15 4.20
N VAL A 140 -14.50 10.46 5.18
CA VAL A 140 -14.09 10.54 6.58
C VAL A 140 -14.67 9.35 7.34
N ASP A 141 -13.81 8.50 7.88
CA ASP A 141 -14.17 7.35 8.71
C ASP A 141 -13.73 7.56 10.17
N PRO A 142 -14.51 8.32 10.99
CA PRO A 142 -14.15 8.57 12.38
C PRO A 142 -14.25 7.33 13.26
N SER A 143 -14.88 6.27 12.78
CA SER A 143 -14.96 4.99 13.48
C SER A 143 -13.70 4.13 13.33
N GLY A 144 -12.88 4.38 12.31
CA GLY A 144 -11.75 3.54 11.93
C GLY A 144 -12.14 2.13 11.43
N LYS A 145 -13.44 1.87 11.26
CA LYS A 145 -13.94 0.54 10.91
C LYS A 145 -13.46 0.05 9.54
N LEU A 146 -13.27 0.97 8.59
CA LEU A 146 -12.75 0.59 7.29
C LEU A 146 -11.28 0.19 7.35
N LEU A 147 -10.49 0.75 8.28
CA LEU A 147 -9.11 0.30 8.49
C LEU A 147 -9.06 -1.19 8.85
N GLU A 148 -9.98 -1.64 9.70
CA GLU A 148 -10.09 -3.05 10.10
C GLU A 148 -10.61 -3.91 8.97
N THR A 149 -11.71 -3.49 8.33
CA THR A 149 -12.39 -4.22 7.25
C THR A 149 -11.44 -4.53 6.09
N TYR A 150 -10.62 -3.55 5.69
CA TYR A 150 -9.67 -3.66 4.59
C TYR A 150 -8.25 -4.08 5.03
N GLY A 151 -8.05 -4.34 6.33
CA GLY A 151 -6.75 -4.79 6.88
C GLY A 151 -5.65 -3.75 6.75
N VAL A 152 -5.97 -2.47 6.88
CA VAL A 152 -5.03 -1.35 6.73
C VAL A 152 -4.08 -1.29 7.93
N ARG A 153 -2.84 -1.68 7.73
CA ARG A 153 -1.79 -1.67 8.76
C ARG A 153 -0.85 -0.48 8.67
N SER A 154 -0.66 0.06 7.46
CA SER A 154 0.23 1.18 7.15
C SER A 154 -0.41 2.11 6.11
N TYR A 155 0.13 3.31 5.98
CA TYR A 155 -0.27 4.26 4.94
C TYR A 155 0.86 4.50 3.92
N PRO A 156 0.51 4.70 2.64
CA PRO A 156 -0.81 4.46 2.07
C PRO A 156 -1.12 2.96 1.97
N THR A 157 -2.39 2.60 1.91
CA THR A 157 -2.86 1.28 1.50
C THR A 157 -3.91 1.46 0.42
N GLN A 158 -3.83 0.66 -0.64
CA GLN A 158 -4.80 0.65 -1.74
C GLN A 158 -5.63 -0.62 -1.68
N ALA A 159 -6.92 -0.50 -1.98
CA ALA A 159 -7.81 -1.61 -2.17
C ALA A 159 -8.51 -1.50 -3.53
N PHE A 160 -8.64 -2.62 -4.20
CA PHE A 160 -9.25 -2.73 -5.52
C PHE A 160 -10.47 -3.64 -5.42
N ILE A 161 -11.62 -3.10 -5.80
CA ILE A 161 -12.92 -3.76 -5.71
C ILE A 161 -13.46 -3.91 -7.13
N ASP A 162 -13.97 -5.10 -7.45
CA ASP A 162 -14.52 -5.40 -8.77
C ASP A 162 -15.95 -4.85 -8.95
N LYS A 163 -16.52 -5.05 -10.15
CA LYS A 163 -17.86 -4.59 -10.52
C LYS A 163 -18.98 -5.24 -9.69
N GLU A 164 -18.72 -6.40 -9.11
CA GLU A 164 -19.63 -7.11 -8.21
C GLU A 164 -19.55 -6.60 -6.77
N GLY A 165 -18.61 -5.69 -6.46
CA GLY A 165 -18.40 -5.15 -5.12
C GLY A 165 -17.52 -6.03 -4.24
N LYS A 166 -16.68 -6.90 -4.84
CA LYS A 166 -15.78 -7.78 -4.11
C LYS A 166 -14.37 -7.21 -4.07
N LEU A 167 -13.74 -7.28 -2.91
CA LEU A 167 -12.34 -6.93 -2.73
C LEU A 167 -11.46 -7.98 -3.42
N VAL A 168 -10.78 -7.59 -4.49
CA VAL A 168 -9.90 -8.46 -5.27
C VAL A 168 -8.45 -8.35 -4.82
N LYS A 169 -8.01 -7.13 -4.47
CA LYS A 169 -6.61 -6.88 -4.11
C LYS A 169 -6.49 -5.80 -3.05
N THR A 170 -5.59 -6.00 -2.12
CA THR A 170 -5.10 -4.95 -1.21
C THR A 170 -3.59 -4.84 -1.37
N HIS A 171 -3.09 -3.60 -1.49
CA HIS A 171 -1.66 -3.31 -1.62
C HIS A 171 -1.24 -2.30 -0.55
N PRO A 172 -0.47 -2.69 0.46
CA PRO A 172 0.16 -1.76 1.40
C PRO A 172 1.37 -1.08 0.76
N GLY A 173 1.55 0.20 1.03
CA GLY A 173 2.64 1.00 0.46
C GLY A 173 2.23 1.80 -0.77
N PHE A 174 3.17 2.56 -1.33
CA PHE A 174 2.96 3.40 -2.51
C PHE A 174 2.78 2.56 -3.78
N MET A 175 1.96 3.05 -4.69
CA MET A 175 1.84 2.54 -6.06
C MET A 175 1.92 3.71 -7.03
N GLU A 176 2.69 3.52 -8.10
CA GLU A 176 2.75 4.44 -9.24
C GLU A 176 1.41 4.50 -9.97
N LYS A 177 1.09 5.64 -10.59
CA LYS A 177 -0.15 5.87 -11.36
C LYS A 177 -0.40 4.75 -12.38
N ASP A 178 0.60 4.40 -13.17
CA ASP A 178 0.48 3.38 -14.22
C ASP A 178 0.16 2.00 -13.65
N ALA A 179 0.75 1.65 -12.49
CA ALA A 179 0.47 0.39 -11.82
C ALA A 179 -0.96 0.32 -11.27
N ILE A 180 -1.50 1.44 -10.79
CA ILE A 180 -2.90 1.56 -10.37
C ILE A 180 -3.82 1.36 -11.56
N LEU A 181 -3.60 2.09 -12.66
CA LEU A 181 -4.41 1.99 -13.88
C LEU A 181 -4.34 0.60 -14.51
N GLN A 182 -3.14 -0.03 -14.51
CA GLN A 182 -2.99 -1.41 -14.98
C GLN A 182 -3.78 -2.38 -14.11
N THR A 183 -3.72 -2.23 -12.77
CA THR A 183 -4.49 -3.08 -11.85
C THR A 183 -5.99 -2.92 -12.11
N LEU A 184 -6.48 -1.69 -12.31
CA LEU A 184 -7.89 -1.42 -12.65
C LEU A 184 -8.31 -2.06 -13.98
N LYS A 185 -7.45 -2.08 -15.00
CA LYS A 185 -7.72 -2.75 -16.28
C LYS A 185 -7.84 -4.27 -16.13
N GLU A 186 -7.07 -4.87 -15.23
CA GLU A 186 -7.05 -6.31 -14.99
C GLU A 186 -8.22 -6.82 -14.13
N LEU A 187 -8.94 -5.93 -13.46
CA LEU A 187 -10.16 -6.30 -12.73
C LEU A 187 -11.28 -6.70 -13.69
N ALA A 188 -11.99 -7.76 -13.34
CA ALA A 188 -13.17 -8.21 -14.05
C ALA A 188 -14.35 -7.25 -13.89
#